data_7543fde9a3d523f0b34b08ccb40853a1
#
_entry.id   7543fde9a3d523f0b34b08ccb40853a1
#
_cell.length_a   1.000
_cell.length_b   1.000
_cell.length_c   1.000
_cell.angle_alpha   90.00
_cell.angle_beta   90.00
_cell.angle_gamma   90.00
#
_symmetry.space_group_name_H-M   'P 1'
#
loop_
_entity.id
_entity.type
_entity.pdbx_description
1 polymer ?
#
loop_
_entity_poly.entity_id
_entity_poly.type
_entity_poly.pdbx_seq_one_letter_code
_entity_poly.pdbx_strand_id
1 'polypeptide(L)'
;MDRLKDKAHLIMLGMGLLNLTVLPFWRLPMAKAVRQAIGYPLFGSGLALFLPSLLVLKRGISGQIEPVTELVTSGIYTRLRHPMYVSFAISMLALDFLFGSVLGFLFTLVAFLPTMVWRARLEERALAQRFGQAWKDYAESVPSLLLWDLRRTGR
;
A
#
# COMPACT_ATOMS: atom_id res chain seq x y z
N MET A 1 -15.81 7.22 -16.21
CA MET A 1 -15.04 7.29 -14.96
C MET A 1 -14.79 5.90 -14.33
N ASP A 2 -15.68 4.94 -14.59
CA ASP A 2 -15.56 3.59 -14.04
C ASP A 2 -14.41 2.75 -14.62
N ARG A 3 -14.17 2.86 -15.93
CA ARG A 3 -13.05 2.15 -16.60
C ARG A 3 -11.65 2.48 -16.05
N LEU A 4 -11.47 3.66 -15.44
CA LEU A 4 -10.18 4.04 -14.83
C LEU A 4 -10.02 3.41 -13.42
N LYS A 5 -11.14 3.26 -12.70
CA LYS A 5 -11.16 2.59 -11.39
C LYS A 5 -10.80 1.12 -11.53
N ASP A 6 -11.37 0.45 -12.54
CA ASP A 6 -11.11 -0.97 -12.81
C ASP A 6 -9.65 -1.23 -13.25
N LYS A 7 -9.02 -0.24 -13.88
CA LYS A 7 -7.62 -0.33 -14.32
C LYS A 7 -6.59 0.13 -13.30
N ALA A 8 -7.00 0.86 -12.25
CA ALA A 8 -6.06 1.43 -11.30
C ALA A 8 -5.26 0.38 -10.51
N HIS A 9 -5.86 -0.77 -10.19
CA HIS A 9 -5.13 -1.88 -9.56
C HIS A 9 -4.14 -2.55 -10.53
N LEU A 10 -4.50 -2.64 -11.82
CA LEU A 10 -3.61 -3.16 -12.86
C LEU A 10 -2.42 -2.22 -13.08
N ILE A 11 -2.65 -0.89 -13.02
CA ILE A 11 -1.58 0.10 -13.11
C ILE A 11 -0.63 -0.08 -11.93
N MET A 12 -1.14 -0.18 -10.71
CA MET A 12 -0.30 -0.37 -9.51
C MET A 12 0.49 -1.67 -9.57
N LEU A 13 -0.12 -2.77 -10.02
CA LEU A 13 0.55 -4.06 -10.25
C LEU A 13 1.64 -3.94 -11.32
N GLY A 14 1.32 -3.30 -12.44
CA GLY A 14 2.26 -3.05 -13.53
C GLY A 14 3.45 -2.21 -13.07
N MET A 15 3.23 -1.19 -12.24
CA MET A 15 4.30 -0.38 -11.64
C MET A 15 5.18 -1.20 -10.70
N GLY A 16 4.59 -2.09 -9.89
CA GLY A 16 5.37 -3.01 -9.05
C GLY A 16 6.24 -3.96 -9.88
N LEU A 17 5.67 -4.57 -10.93
CA LEU A 17 6.42 -5.42 -11.86
C LEU A 17 7.52 -4.66 -12.59
N LEU A 18 7.23 -3.43 -13.04
CA LEU A 18 8.22 -2.58 -13.69
C LEU A 18 9.37 -2.24 -12.72
N ASN A 19 9.09 -1.98 -11.44
CA ASN A 19 10.14 -1.79 -10.46
C ASN A 19 11.08 -3.01 -10.39
N LEU A 20 10.54 -4.22 -10.40
CA LEU A 20 11.37 -5.44 -10.39
C LEU A 20 12.33 -5.52 -11.58
N THR A 21 11.97 -4.98 -12.75
CA THR A 21 12.84 -4.98 -13.92
C THR A 21 14.02 -4.02 -13.81
N VAL A 22 13.88 -2.94 -13.01
CA VAL A 22 14.95 -1.94 -12.82
C VAL A 22 15.89 -2.26 -11.65
N LEU A 23 15.53 -3.22 -10.78
CA LEU A 23 16.34 -3.63 -9.62
C LEU A 23 17.80 -3.98 -9.95
N PRO A 24 18.14 -4.69 -11.06
CA PRO A 24 19.53 -5.04 -11.35
C PRO A 24 20.40 -3.88 -11.84
N PHE A 25 19.78 -2.74 -12.23
CA PHE A 25 20.49 -1.61 -12.80
C PHE A 25 20.93 -0.61 -11.71
N TRP A 26 22.09 0.01 -11.94
CA TRP A 26 22.70 1.04 -11.10
C TRP A 26 22.66 0.70 -9.60
N ARG A 27 23.61 -0.13 -9.16
CA ARG A 27 23.69 -0.59 -7.77
C ARG A 27 24.60 0.32 -6.94
N LEU A 28 24.14 0.64 -5.72
CA LEU A 28 24.98 1.26 -4.72
C LEU A 28 26.12 0.33 -4.29
N PRO A 29 27.35 0.86 -4.10
CA PRO A 29 28.48 0.10 -3.58
C PRO A 29 28.34 -0.15 -2.07
N MET A 30 27.24 -0.82 -1.67
CA MET A 30 26.98 -1.20 -0.28
C MET A 30 27.35 -2.65 -0.04
N ALA A 31 27.98 -2.94 1.10
CA ALA A 31 28.27 -4.32 1.52
C ALA A 31 26.97 -5.16 1.56
N LYS A 32 27.06 -6.39 1.08
CA LYS A 32 25.91 -7.33 1.08
C LYS A 32 25.30 -7.49 2.47
N ALA A 33 26.13 -7.56 3.51
CA ALA A 33 25.68 -7.70 4.89
C ALA A 33 24.79 -6.53 5.33
N VAL A 34 25.14 -5.27 4.97
CA VAL A 34 24.36 -4.07 5.30
C VAL A 34 23.02 -4.11 4.59
N ARG A 35 23.00 -4.44 3.29
CA ARG A 35 21.75 -4.55 2.53
C ARG A 35 20.81 -5.60 3.12
N GLN A 36 21.35 -6.74 3.52
CA GLN A 36 20.57 -7.82 4.14
C GLN A 36 20.08 -7.44 5.55
N ALA A 37 20.94 -6.82 6.36
CA ALA A 37 20.58 -6.39 7.71
C ALA A 37 19.44 -5.36 7.75
N ILE A 38 19.29 -4.53 6.72
CA ILE A 38 18.20 -3.56 6.58
C ILE A 38 17.02 -4.17 5.81
N GLY A 39 17.28 -4.78 4.68
CA GLY A 39 16.26 -5.22 3.74
C GLY A 39 15.39 -6.36 4.26
N TYR A 40 15.97 -7.37 4.93
CA TYR A 40 15.14 -8.47 5.46
C TYR A 40 14.20 -8.06 6.59
N PRO A 41 14.60 -7.28 7.61
CA PRO A 41 13.65 -6.79 8.62
C PRO A 41 12.57 -5.88 8.00
N LEU A 42 12.94 -5.05 7.04
CA LEU A 42 12.00 -4.18 6.34
C LEU A 42 10.98 -5.01 5.54
N PHE A 43 11.43 -6.04 4.80
CA PHE A 43 10.56 -6.94 4.08
C PHE A 43 9.63 -7.73 5.02
N GLY A 44 10.17 -8.23 6.13
CA GLY A 44 9.40 -8.90 7.18
C GLY A 44 8.31 -8.00 7.77
N SER A 45 8.60 -6.70 7.98
CA SER A 45 7.58 -5.74 8.46
C SER A 45 6.48 -5.50 7.43
N GLY A 46 6.82 -5.46 6.13
CA GLY A 46 5.84 -5.43 5.04
C GLY A 46 4.91 -6.63 5.07
N LEU A 47 5.47 -7.85 5.20
CA LEU A 47 4.67 -9.07 5.32
C LEU A 47 3.80 -9.10 6.58
N ALA A 48 4.33 -8.61 7.71
CA ALA A 48 3.59 -8.53 8.97
C ALA A 48 2.35 -7.61 8.90
N LEU A 49 2.36 -6.61 8.02
CA LEU A 49 1.20 -5.78 7.71
C LEU A 49 0.30 -6.42 6.64
N PHE A 50 0.88 -7.09 5.65
CA PHE A 50 0.16 -7.68 4.52
C PHE A 50 -0.75 -8.83 4.95
N LEU A 51 -0.19 -9.80 5.71
CA LEU A 51 -0.91 -11.02 6.07
C LEU A 51 -2.20 -10.75 6.88
N PRO A 52 -2.18 -9.94 7.96
CA PRO A 52 -3.41 -9.59 8.68
C PRO A 52 -4.42 -8.86 7.79
N SER A 53 -3.95 -7.96 6.91
CA SER A 53 -4.81 -7.21 5.99
C SER A 53 -5.56 -8.16 5.04
N LEU A 54 -4.83 -9.13 4.47
CA LEU A 54 -5.41 -10.13 3.57
C LEU A 54 -6.40 -11.05 4.30
N LEU A 55 -6.09 -11.46 5.54
CA LEU A 55 -6.95 -12.33 6.33
C LEU A 55 -8.28 -11.65 6.69
N VAL A 56 -8.25 -10.36 7.03
CA VAL A 56 -9.47 -9.60 7.32
C VAL A 56 -10.31 -9.44 6.06
N LEU A 57 -9.70 -9.11 4.92
CA LEU A 57 -10.41 -9.00 3.64
C LEU A 57 -11.02 -10.35 3.22
N LYS A 58 -10.31 -11.46 3.34
CA LYS A 58 -10.84 -12.79 3.00
C LYS A 58 -12.02 -13.19 3.87
N ARG A 59 -12.06 -12.78 5.14
CA ARG A 59 -13.20 -13.02 6.04
C ARG A 59 -14.44 -12.20 5.65
N GLY A 60 -14.24 -10.98 5.14
CA GLY A 60 -15.31 -10.14 4.60
C GLY A 60 -15.77 -10.54 3.19
N ILE A 61 -14.91 -11.24 2.45
CA ILE A 61 -15.20 -11.77 1.10
C ILE A 61 -15.41 -13.28 1.23
N SER A 62 -16.56 -13.68 1.74
CA SER A 62 -16.97 -15.09 1.75
C SER A 62 -17.23 -15.56 0.32
N GLY A 63 -16.16 -15.94 -0.38
CA GLY A 63 -16.23 -16.82 -1.57
C GLY A 63 -16.82 -16.26 -2.86
N GLN A 64 -17.25 -14.99 -2.92
CA GLN A 64 -17.82 -14.39 -4.13
C GLN A 64 -17.02 -13.15 -4.54
N ILE A 65 -16.76 -13.01 -5.84
CA ILE A 65 -16.23 -11.79 -6.47
C ILE A 65 -17.38 -10.78 -6.57
N GLU A 66 -18.04 -10.51 -5.46
CA GLU A 66 -19.04 -9.45 -5.38
C GLU A 66 -18.43 -8.16 -4.88
N PRO A 67 -18.95 -7.00 -5.34
CA PRO A 67 -18.49 -5.72 -4.86
C PRO A 67 -18.65 -5.68 -3.33
N VAL A 68 -17.60 -5.20 -2.63
CA VAL A 68 -17.53 -5.07 -1.16
C VAL A 68 -18.88 -4.60 -0.60
N THR A 69 -19.63 -5.53 0.00
CA THR A 69 -21.00 -5.26 0.49
C THR A 69 -20.98 -4.54 1.83
N GLU A 70 -19.88 -4.65 2.57
CA GLU A 70 -19.71 -4.09 3.91
C GLU A 70 -18.42 -3.29 4.01
N LEU A 71 -18.46 -2.20 4.80
CA LEU A 71 -17.29 -1.41 5.13
C LEU A 71 -16.41 -2.19 6.12
N VAL A 72 -15.20 -2.57 5.69
CA VAL A 72 -14.25 -3.29 6.54
C VAL A 72 -13.55 -2.30 7.46
N THR A 73 -13.88 -2.37 8.76
CA THR A 73 -13.31 -1.49 9.80
C THR A 73 -12.66 -2.26 10.95
N SER A 74 -12.52 -3.62 10.82
CA SER A 74 -12.04 -4.50 11.88
C SER A 74 -10.56 -4.87 11.73
N GLY A 75 -9.97 -5.45 12.77
CA GLY A 75 -8.59 -5.92 12.76
C GLY A 75 -7.58 -4.82 12.52
N ILE A 76 -6.67 -4.99 11.57
CA ILE A 76 -5.65 -3.99 11.24
C ILE A 76 -6.25 -2.69 10.69
N TYR A 77 -7.46 -2.76 10.11
CA TYR A 77 -8.19 -1.60 9.59
C TYR A 77 -8.73 -0.66 10.69
N THR A 78 -8.71 -1.06 11.96
CA THR A 78 -8.97 -0.13 13.09
C THR A 78 -7.83 0.87 13.29
N ARG A 79 -6.63 0.59 12.77
CA ARG A 79 -5.43 1.42 12.96
C ARG A 79 -4.99 2.14 11.69
N LEU A 80 -5.35 1.60 10.52
CA LEU A 80 -4.90 2.11 9.24
C LEU A 80 -5.93 1.76 8.16
N ARG A 81 -6.38 2.75 7.37
CA ARG A 81 -7.39 2.53 6.33
C ARG A 81 -6.84 1.74 5.13
N HIS A 82 -5.55 1.89 4.81
CA HIS A 82 -4.90 1.25 3.67
C HIS A 82 -3.66 0.42 4.07
N PRO A 83 -3.80 -0.57 4.97
CA PRO A 83 -2.64 -1.34 5.45
C PRO A 83 -1.96 -2.15 4.33
N MET A 84 -2.71 -2.65 3.35
CA MET A 84 -2.15 -3.35 2.19
C MET A 84 -1.25 -2.43 1.34
N TYR A 85 -1.65 -1.17 1.14
CA TYR A 85 -0.83 -0.23 0.37
C TYR A 85 0.47 0.11 1.10
N VAL A 86 0.39 0.32 2.41
CA VAL A 86 1.59 0.54 3.23
C VAL A 86 2.51 -0.67 3.20
N SER A 87 1.96 -1.89 3.28
CA SER A 87 2.75 -3.12 3.19
C SER A 87 3.47 -3.24 1.83
N PHE A 88 2.80 -2.93 0.73
CA PHE A 88 3.43 -2.92 -0.60
C PHE A 88 4.54 -1.87 -0.70
N ALA A 89 4.32 -0.65 -0.20
CA ALA A 89 5.33 0.40 -0.19
C ALA A 89 6.59 -0.04 0.59
N ILE A 90 6.42 -0.59 1.78
CA ILE A 90 7.51 -1.10 2.60
C ILE A 90 8.23 -2.26 1.87
N SER A 91 7.49 -3.17 1.25
CA SER A 91 8.08 -4.31 0.53
C SER A 91 8.87 -3.88 -0.70
N MET A 92 8.40 -2.88 -1.46
CA MET A 92 9.16 -2.33 -2.58
C MET A 92 10.46 -1.68 -2.12
N LEU A 93 10.41 -0.82 -1.08
CA LEU A 93 11.60 -0.24 -0.48
C LEU A 93 12.57 -1.30 0.04
N ALA A 94 12.04 -2.37 0.65
CA ALA A 94 12.86 -3.49 1.12
C ALA A 94 13.60 -4.19 -0.02
N LEU A 95 12.92 -4.44 -1.14
CA LEU A 95 13.54 -5.02 -2.34
C LEU A 95 14.60 -4.09 -2.91
N ASP A 96 14.32 -2.78 -3.01
CA ASP A 96 15.28 -1.79 -3.48
C ASP A 96 16.57 -1.82 -2.63
N PHE A 97 16.43 -1.94 -1.31
CA PHE A 97 17.58 -2.11 -0.39
C PHE A 97 18.30 -3.44 -0.57
N LEU A 98 17.58 -4.56 -0.66
CA LEU A 98 18.16 -5.89 -0.83
C LEU A 98 18.99 -6.00 -2.11
N PHE A 99 18.49 -5.42 -3.19
CA PHE A 99 19.21 -5.36 -4.45
C PHE A 99 20.24 -4.23 -4.51
N GLY A 100 20.15 -3.24 -3.60
CA GLY A 100 20.98 -2.03 -3.59
C GLY A 100 20.73 -1.15 -4.81
N SER A 101 19.51 -1.17 -5.35
CA SER A 101 19.13 -0.50 -6.59
C SER A 101 18.80 0.97 -6.35
N VAL A 102 19.62 1.88 -6.87
CA VAL A 102 19.33 3.32 -6.87
C VAL A 102 18.12 3.63 -7.74
N LEU A 103 18.05 3.03 -8.92
CA LEU A 103 16.92 3.23 -9.85
C LEU A 103 15.63 2.68 -9.28
N GLY A 104 15.66 1.49 -8.64
CA GLY A 104 14.50 0.93 -7.95
C GLY A 104 13.99 1.88 -6.86
N PHE A 105 14.88 2.37 -6.03
CA PHE A 105 14.55 3.32 -4.96
C PHE A 105 13.92 4.63 -5.49
N LEU A 106 14.53 5.23 -6.51
CA LEU A 106 13.99 6.41 -7.17
C LEU A 106 12.63 6.13 -7.80
N PHE A 107 12.50 5.00 -8.48
CA PHE A 107 11.23 4.60 -9.09
C PHE A 107 10.15 4.40 -8.02
N THR A 108 10.48 3.73 -6.91
CA THR A 108 9.54 3.57 -5.79
C THR A 108 9.07 4.92 -5.26
N LEU A 109 9.98 5.87 -5.02
CA LEU A 109 9.64 7.18 -4.46
C LEU A 109 8.85 8.07 -5.45
N VAL A 110 9.27 8.11 -6.72
CA VAL A 110 8.76 9.10 -7.68
C VAL A 110 7.55 8.58 -8.47
N ALA A 111 7.47 7.27 -8.69
CA ALA A 111 6.41 6.68 -9.50
C ALA A 111 5.47 5.80 -8.68
N PHE A 112 5.99 4.82 -7.95
CA PHE A 112 5.15 3.85 -7.25
C PHE A 112 4.37 4.48 -6.10
N LEU A 113 5.02 5.21 -5.17
CA LEU A 113 4.33 5.83 -4.03
C LEU A 113 3.27 6.85 -4.44
N PRO A 114 3.51 7.79 -5.39
CA PRO A 114 2.47 8.70 -5.86
C PRO A 114 1.28 7.97 -6.50
N THR A 115 1.55 6.93 -7.28
CA THR A 115 0.49 6.10 -7.89
C THR A 115 -0.35 5.39 -6.81
N MET A 116 0.30 4.87 -5.79
CA MET A 116 -0.37 4.24 -4.65
C MET A 116 -1.25 5.24 -3.87
N VAL A 117 -0.76 6.44 -3.60
CA VAL A 117 -1.53 7.51 -2.94
C VAL A 117 -2.73 7.92 -3.81
N TRP A 118 -2.52 8.07 -5.12
CA TRP A 118 -3.59 8.38 -6.06
C TRP A 118 -4.66 7.27 -6.04
N ARG A 119 -4.25 6.01 -6.05
CA ARG A 119 -5.17 4.86 -6.00
C ARG A 119 -5.96 4.81 -4.69
N ALA A 120 -5.30 5.03 -3.55
CA ALA A 120 -5.96 5.11 -2.25
C ALA A 120 -7.05 6.20 -2.23
N ARG A 121 -6.76 7.38 -2.77
CA ARG A 121 -7.74 8.48 -2.87
C ARG A 121 -8.94 8.15 -3.75
N LEU A 122 -8.73 7.42 -4.86
CA LEU A 122 -9.84 6.97 -5.71
C LEU A 122 -10.75 5.99 -4.95
N GLU A 123 -10.16 5.07 -4.21
CA GLU A 123 -10.88 4.11 -3.39
C GLU A 123 -11.65 4.80 -2.26
N GLU A 124 -11.04 5.75 -1.55
CA GLU A 124 -11.71 6.54 -0.52
C GLU A 124 -12.93 7.32 -1.05
N ARG A 125 -12.82 7.90 -2.25
CA ARG A 125 -13.96 8.56 -2.91
C ARG A 125 -15.10 7.58 -3.22
N ALA A 126 -14.76 6.39 -3.71
CA ALA A 126 -15.74 5.36 -4.00
C ALA A 126 -16.44 4.84 -2.73
N LEU A 127 -15.66 4.64 -1.65
CA LEU A 127 -16.18 4.24 -0.34
C LEU A 127 -17.09 5.33 0.26
N ALA A 128 -16.68 6.61 0.16
CA ALA A 128 -17.49 7.74 0.61
C ALA A 128 -18.84 7.85 -0.15
N GLN A 129 -18.84 7.60 -1.45
CA GLN A 129 -20.06 7.59 -2.25
C GLN A 129 -20.97 6.40 -1.90
N ARG A 130 -20.39 5.26 -1.54
CA ARG A 130 -21.14 4.03 -1.27
C ARG A 130 -21.68 3.97 0.15
N PHE A 131 -20.87 4.31 1.15
CA PHE A 131 -21.18 4.13 2.56
C PHE A 131 -21.56 5.44 3.28
N GLY A 132 -21.46 6.59 2.61
CA GLY A 132 -21.94 7.87 3.11
C GLY A 132 -21.37 8.25 4.48
N GLN A 133 -22.24 8.42 5.47
CA GLN A 133 -21.85 8.86 6.81
C GLN A 133 -20.98 7.83 7.54
N ALA A 134 -21.27 6.53 7.42
CA ALA A 134 -20.48 5.48 8.06
C ALA A 134 -19.00 5.52 7.62
N TRP A 135 -18.74 5.83 6.34
CA TRP A 135 -17.38 6.05 5.86
C TRP A 135 -16.72 7.28 6.47
N LYS A 136 -17.46 8.40 6.59
CA LYS A 136 -16.92 9.65 7.16
C LYS A 136 -16.49 9.47 8.60
N ASP A 137 -17.35 8.87 9.44
CA ASP A 137 -17.07 8.60 10.85
C ASP A 137 -15.83 7.70 11.01
N TYR A 138 -15.71 6.66 10.18
CA TYR A 138 -14.52 5.80 10.13
C TYR A 138 -13.29 6.58 9.67
N ALA A 139 -13.39 7.39 8.62
CA ALA A 139 -12.28 8.13 8.06
C ALA A 139 -11.77 9.26 8.98
N GLU A 140 -12.61 9.78 9.86
CA GLU A 140 -12.22 10.75 10.90
C GLU A 140 -11.45 10.08 12.05
N SER A 141 -11.78 8.82 12.37
CA SER A 141 -11.19 8.10 13.50
C SER A 141 -9.91 7.33 13.15
N VAL A 142 -9.70 6.99 11.87
CA VAL A 142 -8.59 6.12 11.43
C VAL A 142 -7.75 6.81 10.34
N PRO A 143 -6.41 6.88 10.47
CA PRO A 143 -5.54 7.48 9.47
C PRO A 143 -5.52 6.69 8.16
N SER A 144 -5.37 7.40 7.02
CA SER A 144 -5.33 6.81 5.68
C SER A 144 -4.03 6.06 5.42
N LEU A 145 -2.93 6.79 5.45
CA LEU A 145 -1.56 6.33 5.26
C LEU A 145 -0.68 6.97 6.32
N LEU A 146 0.20 6.23 6.94
CA LEU A 146 0.97 6.59 8.14
C LEU A 146 1.67 7.97 8.09
N LEU A 147 1.96 8.49 6.92
CA LEU A 147 2.73 9.73 6.72
C LEU A 147 1.90 10.94 6.31
N TRP A 148 0.65 10.78 5.91
CA TRP A 148 -0.14 11.87 5.33
C TRP A 148 -1.13 12.50 6.31
N ASP A 149 -1.61 11.76 7.29
CA ASP A 149 -2.68 12.22 8.20
C ASP A 149 -2.20 12.92 9.48
N LEU A 150 -0.89 13.00 9.72
CA LEU A 150 -0.32 13.72 10.88
C LEU A 150 -0.68 15.23 10.88
N ARG A 151 -1.23 15.77 9.79
CA ARG A 151 -1.70 17.15 9.69
C ARG A 151 -3.16 17.38 10.07
N ARG A 152 -3.96 16.30 10.25
CA ARG A 152 -5.40 16.43 10.58
C ARG A 152 -5.75 16.28 12.06
N THR A 153 -4.87 15.70 12.86
CA THR A 153 -5.07 15.53 14.31
C THR A 153 -4.69 16.75 15.14
N GLY A 154 -4.42 17.88 14.52
CA GLY A 154 -4.07 19.16 15.15
C GLY A 154 -5.22 20.18 15.16
N ARG A 155 -6.49 19.74 15.36
CA ARG A 155 -7.59 20.66 15.70
C ARG A 155 -8.41 20.07 16.82
#